data_2aaee1a0f0940fe3867e9d1348200861
#
_entry.id   2aaee1a0f0940fe3867e9d1348200861
#
_cell.length_a   1.000
_cell.length_b   1.000
_cell.length_c   1.000
_cell.angle_alpha   90.00
_cell.angle_beta   90.00
_cell.angle_gamma   90.00
#
_symmetry.space_group_name_H-M   'P 1'
#
loop_
_entity.id
_entity.type
_entity.pdbx_description
1 polymer ?
#
loop_
_entity_poly.entity_id
_entity_poly.type
_entity_poly.pdbx_seq_one_letter_code
_entity_poly.pdbx_strand_id
1 'polypeptide(L)'
;MSVIRVVSYNIHKGRSATGSRESLSDLRLGLYGLRPDLLFLQEVQGRNEQRISLDAQHESLGAALCMHTAYGCNAVRPHTDHGNALLSRFPILQHENQDISDHKLEQRGLLHALVEVQGVPVHCLVVHLGLFAGGRSRQVGALVERIRRLVPEGEPMLIAGDFNDWNNRLAPLFVQQLGLYEVFAIAPQDDMEPRKLRHSVTRLRDSLRNLPRPLPLAQKVHELGVNGAARLTPPPRTFPAAFPWLRLDRIYQRGFAVRKARVLHGLPWRQISDHAPLFAELELP
;
A
#
# COMPACT_ATOMS: atom_id res chain seq x y z
N MET A 1 22.37 6.80 9.72
CA MET A 1 21.20 6.06 9.20
C MET A 1 19.96 6.83 9.58
N SER A 2 19.15 7.23 8.63
CA SER A 2 17.96 7.99 8.94
C SER A 2 16.70 7.20 8.59
N VAL A 3 15.69 7.33 9.44
CA VAL A 3 14.41 6.65 9.30
C VAL A 3 13.52 7.48 8.39
N ILE A 4 12.94 6.87 7.37
CA ILE A 4 11.92 7.46 6.51
C ILE A 4 10.52 6.95 6.89
N ARG A 5 9.54 7.83 6.78
CA ARG A 5 8.12 7.53 7.04
C ARG A 5 7.40 7.29 5.73
N VAL A 6 6.90 6.09 5.57
CA VAL A 6 6.17 5.65 4.38
C VAL A 6 4.69 5.48 4.73
N VAL A 7 3.83 6.04 3.90
CA VAL A 7 2.37 5.88 4.02
C VAL A 7 1.82 5.32 2.71
N SER A 8 0.93 4.32 2.78
CA SER A 8 0.11 3.86 1.66
C SER A 8 -1.36 4.03 1.98
N TYR A 9 -2.12 4.64 1.05
CA TYR A 9 -3.51 4.96 1.28
C TYR A 9 -4.35 5.02 0.00
N ASN A 10 -5.37 4.19 -0.09
CA ASN A 10 -6.45 4.37 -1.07
C ASN A 10 -7.38 5.46 -0.55
N ILE A 11 -7.44 6.61 -1.23
CA ILE A 11 -8.14 7.81 -0.75
C ILE A 11 -9.57 7.95 -1.27
N HIS A 12 -10.09 6.93 -1.98
CA HIS A 12 -11.47 6.90 -2.47
C HIS A 12 -11.86 8.22 -3.18
N LYS A 13 -11.00 8.74 -4.06
CA LYS A 13 -11.20 10.01 -4.80
C LYS A 13 -11.44 11.23 -3.90
N GLY A 14 -10.83 11.23 -2.71
CA GLY A 14 -11.00 12.28 -1.71
C GLY A 14 -12.43 12.36 -1.15
N ARG A 15 -13.13 11.22 -1.10
CA ARG A 15 -14.48 11.11 -0.55
C ARG A 15 -14.49 10.27 0.72
N SER A 16 -15.40 10.60 1.62
CA SER A 16 -15.65 9.82 2.84
C SER A 16 -15.94 8.36 2.55
N ALA A 17 -15.84 7.50 3.55
CA ALA A 17 -16.07 6.06 3.45
C ALA A 17 -17.42 5.67 2.80
N THR A 18 -18.44 6.54 2.92
CA THR A 18 -19.74 6.35 2.26
C THR A 18 -19.84 7.01 0.87
N GLY A 19 -18.79 7.72 0.44
CA GLY A 19 -18.79 8.51 -0.80
C GLY A 19 -19.65 9.79 -0.77
N SER A 20 -20.34 10.06 0.34
CA SER A 20 -21.33 11.13 0.44
C SER A 20 -20.72 12.52 0.68
N ARG A 21 -19.55 12.60 1.30
CA ARG A 21 -18.89 13.85 1.69
C ARG A 21 -17.48 13.92 1.10
N GLU A 22 -17.06 15.12 0.72
CA GLU A 22 -15.66 15.40 0.40
C GLU A 22 -14.81 15.33 1.67
N SER A 23 -13.65 14.68 1.60
CA SER A 23 -12.77 14.44 2.74
C SER A 23 -11.33 14.94 2.52
N LEU A 24 -11.07 15.66 1.43
CA LEU A 24 -9.71 16.08 1.07
C LEU A 24 -9.07 16.99 2.12
N SER A 25 -9.84 17.87 2.76
CA SER A 25 -9.35 18.76 3.82
C SER A 25 -8.95 17.97 5.09
N ASP A 26 -9.78 17.00 5.49
CA ASP A 26 -9.48 16.12 6.62
C ASP A 26 -8.26 15.24 6.31
N LEU A 27 -8.14 14.78 5.07
CA LEU A 27 -6.99 14.02 4.58
C LEU A 27 -5.69 14.84 4.68
N ARG A 28 -5.69 16.10 4.24
CA ARG A 28 -4.54 17.00 4.38
C ARG A 28 -4.08 17.14 5.82
N LEU A 29 -5.01 17.42 6.74
CA LEU A 29 -4.71 17.57 8.17
C LEU A 29 -4.13 16.28 8.76
N GLY A 30 -4.75 15.14 8.45
CA GLY A 30 -4.26 13.83 8.89
C GLY A 30 -2.86 13.53 8.41
N LEU A 31 -2.59 13.73 7.11
CA LEU A 31 -1.27 13.50 6.51
C LEU A 31 -0.23 14.50 7.03
N TYR A 32 -0.60 15.78 7.21
CA TYR A 32 0.30 16.77 7.80
C TYR A 32 0.79 16.35 9.19
N GLY A 33 -0.10 15.79 10.01
CA GLY A 33 0.25 15.27 11.33
C GLY A 33 1.16 14.03 11.31
N LEU A 34 1.09 13.21 10.26
CA LEU A 34 1.94 12.03 10.09
C LEU A 34 3.35 12.38 9.61
N ARG A 35 3.50 13.52 8.90
CA ARG A 35 4.76 13.95 8.27
C ARG A 35 5.39 12.82 7.42
N PRO A 36 4.71 12.26 6.43
CA PRO A 36 5.28 11.22 5.58
C PRO A 36 6.45 11.77 4.76
N ASP A 37 7.45 10.93 4.51
CA ASP A 37 8.54 11.22 3.59
C ASP A 37 8.23 10.69 2.19
N LEU A 38 7.54 9.53 2.13
CA LEU A 38 6.99 8.95 0.90
C LEU A 38 5.50 8.60 1.12
N LEU A 39 4.65 8.97 0.16
CA LEU A 39 3.21 8.77 0.24
C LEU A 39 2.71 8.13 -1.06
N PHE A 40 2.22 6.89 -0.95
CA PHE A 40 1.69 6.08 -2.05
C PHE A 40 0.16 6.15 -2.01
N LEU A 41 -0.44 6.78 -3.01
CA LEU A 41 -1.88 7.02 -3.05
C LEU A 41 -2.55 6.28 -4.20
N GLN A 42 -3.72 5.71 -3.95
CA GLN A 42 -4.58 5.09 -4.94
C GLN A 42 -5.93 5.82 -4.99
N GLU A 43 -6.62 5.69 -6.12
CA GLU A 43 -7.86 6.39 -6.43
C GLU A 43 -7.74 7.92 -6.28
N VAL A 44 -6.64 8.47 -6.72
CA VAL A 44 -6.41 9.92 -6.73
C VAL A 44 -7.10 10.55 -7.93
N GLN A 45 -7.95 11.54 -7.74
CA GLN A 45 -8.56 12.28 -8.82
C GLN A 45 -7.59 13.30 -9.39
N GLY A 46 -7.30 13.23 -10.68
CA GLY A 46 -6.55 14.22 -11.42
C GLY A 46 -7.48 15.31 -11.91
N ARG A 47 -7.93 15.20 -13.18
CA ARG A 47 -8.86 16.16 -13.77
C ARG A 47 -10.28 16.02 -13.22
N ASN A 48 -10.95 17.15 -12.98
CA ASN A 48 -12.37 17.19 -12.67
C ASN A 48 -13.02 18.46 -13.25
N GLU A 49 -13.54 18.37 -14.48
CA GLU A 49 -14.17 19.49 -15.18
C GLU A 49 -15.51 19.94 -14.57
N GLN A 50 -16.14 19.09 -13.75
CA GLN A 50 -17.37 19.44 -13.04
C GLN A 50 -17.12 20.38 -11.85
N ARG A 51 -15.85 20.50 -11.44
CA ARG A 51 -15.39 21.31 -10.32
C ARG A 51 -14.12 22.07 -10.71
N ILE A 52 -14.26 22.97 -11.65
CA ILE A 52 -13.15 23.75 -12.27
C ILE A 52 -12.30 24.51 -11.23
N SER A 53 -12.85 24.77 -10.04
CA SER A 53 -12.14 25.47 -8.95
C SER A 53 -11.22 24.58 -8.12
N LEU A 54 -11.15 23.28 -8.39
CA LEU A 54 -10.33 22.34 -7.63
C LEU A 54 -9.15 21.89 -8.50
N ASP A 55 -7.95 22.15 -8.01
CA ASP A 55 -6.72 21.55 -8.54
C ASP A 55 -6.80 20.02 -8.47
N ALA A 56 -5.98 19.35 -9.29
CA ALA A 56 -5.80 17.91 -9.17
C ALA A 56 -5.40 17.52 -7.74
N GLN A 57 -5.99 16.45 -7.22
CA GLN A 57 -5.80 16.09 -5.80
C GLN A 57 -4.33 15.86 -5.43
N HIS A 58 -3.54 15.26 -6.34
CA HIS A 58 -2.10 15.03 -6.11
C HIS A 58 -1.32 16.35 -6.03
N GLU A 59 -1.63 17.34 -6.88
CA GLU A 59 -1.00 18.66 -6.86
C GLU A 59 -1.36 19.41 -5.58
N SER A 60 -2.64 19.41 -5.24
CA SER A 60 -3.17 20.04 -4.04
C SER A 60 -2.57 19.46 -2.75
N LEU A 61 -2.41 18.11 -2.68
CA LEU A 61 -1.74 17.46 -1.56
C LEU A 61 -0.24 17.73 -1.54
N GLY A 62 0.42 17.70 -2.70
CA GLY A 62 1.85 18.02 -2.84
C GLY A 62 2.17 19.42 -2.35
N ALA A 63 1.39 20.42 -2.79
CA ALA A 63 1.54 21.81 -2.34
C ALA A 63 1.33 21.94 -0.82
N ALA A 64 0.26 21.33 -0.27
CA ALA A 64 -0.05 21.40 1.15
C ALA A 64 0.98 20.71 2.06
N LEU A 65 1.64 19.68 1.57
CA LEU A 65 2.61 18.88 2.32
C LEU A 65 4.07 19.25 1.98
N CYS A 66 4.29 20.19 1.04
CA CYS A 66 5.61 20.55 0.49
C CYS A 66 6.34 19.31 -0.05
N MET A 67 5.69 18.56 -0.95
CA MET A 67 6.21 17.32 -1.52
C MET A 67 6.21 17.39 -3.06
N HIS A 68 7.22 16.77 -3.68
CA HIS A 68 7.22 16.48 -5.12
C HIS A 68 6.12 15.47 -5.45
N THR A 69 5.56 15.54 -6.66
CA THR A 69 4.44 14.70 -7.07
C THR A 69 4.72 13.97 -8.39
N ALA A 70 4.35 12.71 -8.47
CA ALA A 70 4.21 11.94 -9.69
C ALA A 70 2.80 11.38 -9.75
N TYR A 71 2.15 11.48 -10.91
CA TYR A 71 0.78 11.01 -11.12
C TYR A 71 0.71 10.08 -12.32
N GLY A 72 0.05 8.95 -12.15
CA GLY A 72 -0.26 7.98 -13.19
C GLY A 72 -1.77 7.92 -13.41
N CYS A 73 -2.24 8.51 -14.51
CA CYS A 73 -3.65 8.45 -14.90
C CYS A 73 -4.01 7.04 -15.36
N ASN A 74 -5.01 6.43 -14.77
CA ASN A 74 -5.44 5.06 -15.08
C ASN A 74 -6.81 5.04 -15.77
N ALA A 75 -7.81 5.62 -15.13
CA ALA A 75 -9.17 5.60 -15.62
C ALA A 75 -9.64 6.98 -16.06
N VAL A 76 -9.90 7.10 -17.36
CA VAL A 76 -10.39 8.34 -17.98
C VAL A 76 -11.89 8.25 -18.22
N ARG A 77 -12.62 9.27 -17.81
CA ARG A 77 -14.05 9.49 -18.03
C ARG A 77 -14.25 10.80 -18.78
N PRO A 78 -15.45 11.08 -19.34
CA PRO A 78 -15.67 12.31 -20.10
C PRO A 78 -15.23 13.59 -19.40
N HIS A 79 -15.47 13.70 -18.09
CA HIS A 79 -15.23 14.92 -17.32
C HIS A 79 -14.24 14.72 -16.14
N THR A 80 -13.77 13.51 -15.90
CA THR A 80 -12.92 13.20 -14.76
C THR A 80 -11.90 12.13 -15.13
N ASP A 81 -10.79 12.12 -14.45
CA ASP A 81 -9.89 10.98 -14.43
C ASP A 81 -9.47 10.64 -12.99
N HIS A 82 -8.94 9.45 -12.80
CA HIS A 82 -8.33 9.06 -11.56
C HIS A 82 -7.23 8.01 -11.79
N GLY A 83 -6.32 7.93 -10.84
CA GLY A 83 -5.17 7.05 -10.95
C GLY A 83 -4.42 6.86 -9.65
N ASN A 84 -3.14 6.59 -9.80
CA ASN A 84 -2.20 6.44 -8.70
C ASN A 84 -1.32 7.69 -8.59
N ALA A 85 -0.90 8.04 -7.37
CA ALA A 85 0.08 9.09 -7.17
C ALA A 85 1.16 8.69 -6.16
N LEU A 86 2.37 9.17 -6.39
CA LEU A 86 3.46 9.17 -5.43
C LEU A 86 3.78 10.61 -5.05
N LEU A 87 3.78 10.90 -3.75
CA LEU A 87 4.29 12.15 -3.23
C LEU A 87 5.57 11.87 -2.43
N SER A 88 6.57 12.71 -2.60
CA SER A 88 7.90 12.52 -2.01
C SER A 88 8.48 13.82 -1.47
N ARG A 89 9.04 13.80 -0.26
CA ARG A 89 9.89 14.90 0.24
C ARG A 89 11.24 14.96 -0.46
N PHE A 90 11.62 13.85 -1.09
CA PHE A 90 12.85 13.72 -1.83
C PHE A 90 12.62 13.97 -3.32
N PRO A 91 13.65 14.34 -4.08
CA PRO A 91 13.53 14.55 -5.52
C PRO A 91 13.04 13.27 -6.23
N ILE A 92 12.06 13.42 -7.10
CA ILE A 92 11.63 12.37 -8.04
C ILE A 92 12.45 12.58 -9.33
N LEU A 93 13.37 11.67 -9.60
CA LEU A 93 14.29 11.76 -10.73
C LEU A 93 13.59 11.47 -12.07
N GLN A 94 12.73 10.46 -12.07
CA GLN A 94 11.91 10.07 -13.23
C GLN A 94 10.68 9.29 -12.76
N HIS A 95 9.65 9.29 -13.59
CA HIS A 95 8.49 8.43 -13.37
C HIS A 95 7.82 8.05 -14.69
N GLU A 96 7.15 6.91 -14.68
CA GLU A 96 6.38 6.40 -15.81
C GLU A 96 5.15 5.64 -15.29
N ASN A 97 4.02 5.81 -15.96
CA ASN A 97 2.81 5.04 -15.68
C ASN A 97 2.56 4.03 -16.81
N GLN A 98 2.52 2.76 -16.45
CA GLN A 98 2.22 1.67 -17.39
C GLN A 98 0.77 1.24 -17.24
N ASP A 99 0.02 1.19 -18.33
CA ASP A 99 -1.29 0.57 -18.34
C ASP A 99 -1.16 -0.95 -18.14
N ILE A 100 -1.81 -1.45 -17.11
CA ILE A 100 -1.89 -2.88 -16.76
C ILE A 100 -3.34 -3.36 -16.70
N SER A 101 -4.25 -2.64 -17.38
CA SER A 101 -5.67 -2.99 -17.43
C SER A 101 -5.86 -4.37 -18.06
N ASP A 102 -6.71 -5.18 -17.43
CA ASP A 102 -7.07 -6.51 -17.96
C ASP A 102 -8.23 -6.43 -18.95
N HIS A 103 -9.14 -5.49 -18.70
CA HIS A 103 -10.30 -5.22 -19.57
C HIS A 103 -10.77 -3.78 -19.41
N LYS A 104 -11.56 -3.32 -20.41
CA LYS A 104 -11.99 -1.91 -20.52
C LYS A 104 -12.82 -1.38 -19.34
N LEU A 105 -13.46 -2.26 -18.57
CA LEU A 105 -14.31 -1.86 -17.45
C LEU A 105 -13.52 -1.61 -16.16
N GLU A 106 -12.31 -2.17 -16.06
CA GLU A 106 -11.44 -2.04 -14.89
C GLU A 106 -10.06 -1.56 -15.32
N GLN A 107 -9.93 -0.23 -15.46
CA GLN A 107 -8.69 0.42 -15.86
C GLN A 107 -7.73 0.49 -14.67
N ARG A 108 -6.51 -0.03 -14.85
CA ARG A 108 -5.47 -0.12 -13.82
C ARG A 108 -4.13 0.33 -14.37
N GLY A 109 -3.35 1.00 -13.56
CA GLY A 109 -2.01 1.45 -13.91
C GLY A 109 -1.00 1.08 -12.84
N LEU A 110 0.23 0.99 -13.28
CA LEU A 110 1.42 0.81 -12.46
C LEU A 110 2.25 2.08 -12.58
N LEU A 111 2.23 2.92 -11.55
CA LEU A 111 3.08 4.09 -11.48
C LEU A 111 4.43 3.68 -10.87
N HIS A 112 5.49 3.80 -11.65
CA HIS A 112 6.87 3.56 -11.23
C HIS A 112 7.64 4.87 -11.22
N ALA A 113 8.20 5.25 -10.09
CA ALA A 113 9.04 6.42 -9.91
C ALA A 113 10.40 6.04 -9.33
N LEU A 114 11.45 6.70 -9.76
CA LEU A 114 12.78 6.65 -9.16
C LEU A 114 12.96 7.89 -8.29
N VAL A 115 13.18 7.67 -6.99
CA VAL A 115 13.29 8.74 -5.97
C VAL A 115 14.68 8.72 -5.38
N GLU A 116 15.33 9.87 -5.27
CA GLU A 116 16.63 10.00 -4.62
C GLU A 116 16.46 10.19 -3.10
N VAL A 117 16.43 9.10 -2.36
CA VAL A 117 16.28 9.13 -0.90
C VAL A 117 17.66 9.27 -0.27
N GLN A 118 18.00 10.47 0.19
CA GLN A 118 19.29 10.75 0.88
C GLN A 118 20.51 10.34 0.05
N GLY A 119 20.47 10.59 -1.25
CA GLY A 119 21.55 10.24 -2.18
C GLY A 119 21.52 8.79 -2.67
N VAL A 120 20.53 7.99 -2.24
CA VAL A 120 20.34 6.61 -2.72
C VAL A 120 19.13 6.55 -3.65
N PRO A 121 19.28 6.00 -4.88
CA PRO A 121 18.14 5.78 -5.76
C PRO A 121 17.24 4.67 -5.20
N VAL A 122 15.97 4.96 -5.04
CA VAL A 122 14.94 4.04 -4.54
C VAL A 122 13.83 3.91 -5.57
N HIS A 123 13.56 2.70 -6.01
CA HIS A 123 12.43 2.41 -6.89
C HIS A 123 11.12 2.35 -6.11
N CYS A 124 10.20 3.25 -6.42
CA CYS A 124 8.89 3.35 -5.79
C CYS A 124 7.79 2.98 -6.80
N LEU A 125 7.02 1.94 -6.51
CA LEU A 125 5.93 1.48 -7.37
C LEU A 125 4.59 1.61 -6.64
N VAL A 126 3.66 2.36 -7.22
CA VAL A 126 2.29 2.50 -6.70
C VAL A 126 1.36 1.62 -7.52
N VAL A 127 0.63 0.74 -6.86
CA VAL A 127 -0.27 -0.22 -7.49
C VAL A 127 -1.70 -0.08 -6.96
N HIS A 128 -2.67 -0.33 -7.84
CA HIS A 128 -4.04 -0.64 -7.50
C HIS A 128 -4.48 -1.78 -8.41
N LEU A 129 -4.45 -3.01 -7.90
CA LEU A 129 -4.73 -4.21 -8.70
C LEU A 129 -6.23 -4.48 -8.84
N GLY A 130 -6.59 -5.30 -9.80
CA GLY A 130 -7.96 -5.65 -10.10
C GLY A 130 -8.63 -6.54 -9.04
N LEU A 131 -9.96 -6.49 -9.00
CA LEU A 131 -10.78 -7.28 -8.07
C LEU A 131 -10.79 -8.76 -8.43
N PHE A 132 -10.73 -9.09 -9.72
CA PHE A 132 -10.82 -10.47 -10.21
C PHE A 132 -9.46 -11.17 -10.20
N ALA A 133 -9.41 -12.39 -9.67
CA ALA A 133 -8.16 -13.14 -9.49
C ALA A 133 -7.39 -13.37 -10.80
N GLY A 134 -8.08 -13.65 -11.91
CA GLY A 134 -7.44 -13.85 -13.22
C GLY A 134 -6.78 -12.59 -13.76
N GLY A 135 -7.48 -11.45 -13.74
CA GLY A 135 -6.94 -10.16 -14.13
C GLY A 135 -5.77 -9.75 -13.23
N ARG A 136 -5.93 -9.88 -11.91
CA ARG A 136 -4.88 -9.61 -10.94
C ARG A 136 -3.61 -10.44 -11.17
N SER A 137 -3.74 -11.71 -11.55
CA SER A 137 -2.59 -12.56 -11.88
C SER A 137 -1.81 -12.03 -13.09
N ARG A 138 -2.51 -11.58 -14.14
CA ARG A 138 -1.86 -10.95 -15.32
C ARG A 138 -1.20 -9.63 -14.98
N GLN A 139 -1.85 -8.80 -14.18
CA GLN A 139 -1.31 -7.52 -13.71
C GLN A 139 -0.03 -7.71 -12.87
N VAL A 140 -0.01 -8.73 -12.01
CA VAL A 140 1.19 -9.09 -11.25
C VAL A 140 2.29 -9.61 -12.18
N GLY A 141 1.96 -10.37 -13.22
CA GLY A 141 2.92 -10.76 -14.27
C GLY A 141 3.59 -9.55 -14.92
N ALA A 142 2.81 -8.55 -15.32
CA ALA A 142 3.32 -7.30 -15.90
C ALA A 142 4.20 -6.51 -14.89
N LEU A 143 3.81 -6.47 -13.62
CA LEU A 143 4.60 -5.88 -12.54
C LEU A 143 5.96 -6.57 -12.38
N VAL A 144 5.98 -7.90 -12.31
CA VAL A 144 7.22 -8.68 -12.19
C VAL A 144 8.14 -8.47 -13.40
N GLU A 145 7.60 -8.49 -14.61
CA GLU A 145 8.33 -8.24 -15.83
C GLU A 145 8.96 -6.83 -15.84
N ARG A 146 8.18 -5.81 -15.48
CA ARG A 146 8.68 -4.44 -15.39
C ARG A 146 9.83 -4.33 -14.39
N ILE A 147 9.69 -4.92 -13.20
CA ILE A 147 10.73 -4.87 -12.17
C ILE A 147 12.01 -5.53 -12.69
N ARG A 148 11.91 -6.72 -13.27
CA ARG A 148 13.08 -7.43 -13.81
C ARG A 148 13.80 -6.66 -14.93
N ARG A 149 13.06 -5.88 -15.70
CA ARG A 149 13.61 -5.10 -16.81
C ARG A 149 14.25 -3.79 -16.37
N LEU A 150 13.66 -3.09 -15.37
CA LEU A 150 13.99 -1.70 -15.06
C LEU A 150 14.61 -1.49 -13.69
N VAL A 151 14.54 -2.47 -12.80
CA VAL A 151 15.10 -2.35 -11.46
C VAL A 151 16.33 -3.23 -11.35
N PRO A 152 17.54 -2.67 -11.22
CA PRO A 152 18.75 -3.45 -11.03
C PRO A 152 18.66 -4.38 -9.82
N GLU A 153 19.34 -5.52 -9.92
CA GLU A 153 19.36 -6.49 -8.84
C GLU A 153 19.98 -5.88 -7.57
N GLY A 154 19.33 -6.09 -6.44
CA GLY A 154 19.79 -5.57 -5.14
C GLY A 154 19.42 -4.12 -4.84
N GLU A 155 19.00 -3.32 -5.81
CA GLU A 155 18.61 -1.92 -5.53
C GLU A 155 17.40 -1.83 -4.60
N PRO A 156 17.39 -0.81 -3.71
CA PRO A 156 16.28 -0.59 -2.80
C PRO A 156 14.97 -0.32 -3.54
N MET A 157 13.88 -0.96 -3.09
CA MET A 157 12.60 -0.85 -3.73
C MET A 157 11.45 -0.91 -2.73
N LEU A 158 10.41 -0.11 -3.02
CA LEU A 158 9.12 -0.11 -2.31
C LEU A 158 7.99 -0.34 -3.32
N ILE A 159 7.10 -1.27 -3.02
CA ILE A 159 5.84 -1.42 -3.74
C ILE A 159 4.72 -1.27 -2.73
N ALA A 160 3.84 -0.29 -2.94
CA ALA A 160 2.74 -0.07 -2.02
C ALA A 160 1.44 0.25 -2.75
N GLY A 161 0.33 -0.13 -2.12
CA GLY A 161 -0.99 0.14 -2.65
C GLY A 161 -2.05 -0.86 -2.25
N ASP A 162 -3.15 -0.82 -3.03
CA ASP A 162 -4.27 -1.74 -2.94
C ASP A 162 -4.04 -2.93 -3.87
N PHE A 163 -3.74 -4.07 -3.28
CA PHE A 163 -3.47 -5.32 -4.01
C PHE A 163 -4.73 -6.14 -4.26
N ASN A 164 -5.85 -5.82 -3.62
CA ASN A 164 -7.09 -6.59 -3.68
C ASN A 164 -6.89 -8.10 -3.40
N ASP A 165 -5.83 -8.45 -2.67
CA ASP A 165 -5.42 -9.84 -2.38
C ASP A 165 -5.78 -10.25 -0.95
N TRP A 166 -7.08 -10.34 -0.66
CA TRP A 166 -7.58 -10.70 0.68
C TRP A 166 -7.16 -12.09 1.18
N ASN A 167 -6.79 -12.99 0.25
CA ASN A 167 -6.35 -14.35 0.55
C ASN A 167 -4.83 -14.49 0.70
N ASN A 168 -4.07 -13.38 0.53
CA ASN A 168 -2.60 -13.34 0.61
C ASN A 168 -1.90 -14.35 -0.33
N ARG A 169 -2.38 -14.47 -1.57
CA ARG A 169 -1.84 -15.41 -2.57
C ARG A 169 -0.60 -14.86 -3.28
N LEU A 170 -0.41 -13.55 -3.27
CA LEU A 170 0.68 -12.89 -3.98
C LEU A 170 2.00 -12.86 -3.19
N ALA A 171 1.95 -12.91 -1.86
CA ALA A 171 3.14 -12.80 -1.02
C ALA A 171 4.24 -13.82 -1.35
N PRO A 172 3.96 -15.13 -1.54
CA PRO A 172 5.01 -16.09 -1.90
C PRO A 172 5.70 -15.75 -3.23
N LEU A 173 4.96 -15.23 -4.21
CA LEU A 173 5.49 -14.85 -5.51
C LEU A 173 6.45 -13.65 -5.37
N PHE A 174 6.10 -12.63 -4.61
CA PHE A 174 6.95 -11.47 -4.40
C PHE A 174 8.24 -11.83 -3.65
N VAL A 175 8.17 -12.69 -2.66
CA VAL A 175 9.36 -13.19 -1.95
C VAL A 175 10.26 -14.00 -2.89
N GLN A 176 9.69 -14.99 -3.59
CA GLN A 176 10.48 -15.92 -4.39
C GLN A 176 11.04 -15.32 -5.68
N GLN A 177 10.29 -14.43 -6.34
CA GLN A 177 10.68 -13.89 -7.64
C GLN A 177 11.39 -12.55 -7.59
N LEU A 178 11.16 -11.76 -6.54
CA LEU A 178 11.62 -10.37 -6.45
C LEU A 178 12.42 -10.06 -5.19
N GLY A 179 12.52 -11.00 -4.25
CA GLY A 179 13.17 -10.74 -2.96
C GLY A 179 12.49 -9.65 -2.14
N LEU A 180 11.16 -9.49 -2.31
CA LEU A 180 10.37 -8.47 -1.62
C LEU A 180 9.67 -9.05 -0.41
N TYR A 181 9.77 -8.37 0.70
CA TYR A 181 9.16 -8.76 1.97
C TYR A 181 8.07 -7.77 2.37
N GLU A 182 6.95 -8.30 2.82
CA GLU A 182 5.84 -7.48 3.33
C GLU A 182 6.24 -6.88 4.69
N VAL A 183 6.04 -5.56 4.82
CA VAL A 183 6.54 -4.77 5.95
C VAL A 183 5.97 -5.24 7.28
N PHE A 184 4.67 -5.57 7.35
CA PHE A 184 4.03 -6.05 8.59
C PHE A 184 4.44 -7.47 8.98
N ALA A 185 4.90 -8.27 8.00
CA ALA A 185 5.37 -9.63 8.28
C ALA A 185 6.72 -9.64 9.00
N ILE A 186 7.54 -8.60 8.81
CA ILE A 186 8.91 -8.49 9.33
C ILE A 186 9.09 -7.37 10.36
N ALA A 187 8.07 -6.52 10.57
CA ALA A 187 8.12 -5.47 11.59
C ALA A 187 8.34 -6.05 12.99
N PRO A 188 9.16 -5.40 13.83
CA PRO A 188 9.26 -5.75 15.24
C PRO A 188 7.87 -5.75 15.87
N GLN A 189 7.55 -6.78 16.64
CA GLN A 189 6.33 -6.80 17.44
C GLN A 189 6.60 -6.00 18.70
N ASP A 190 5.94 -4.84 18.84
CA ASP A 190 5.93 -4.13 20.12
C ASP A 190 5.19 -5.00 21.14
N ASP A 191 5.92 -5.54 22.11
CA ASP A 191 5.39 -6.40 23.18
C ASP A 191 4.42 -5.66 24.15
N MET A 192 4.07 -4.41 23.88
CA MET A 192 3.42 -3.51 24.81
C MET A 192 2.13 -2.81 24.31
N GLU A 193 1.28 -3.50 23.54
CA GLU A 193 -0.13 -3.15 23.61
C GLU A 193 -0.89 -4.24 24.34
N PRO A 194 -1.56 -3.93 25.47
CA PRO A 194 -2.38 -4.93 26.16
C PRO A 194 -3.49 -5.37 25.19
N ARG A 195 -3.47 -6.62 24.79
CA ARG A 195 -4.54 -7.28 24.06
C ARG A 195 -5.85 -7.10 24.84
N LYS A 196 -6.57 -6.01 24.58
CA LYS A 196 -7.90 -5.79 25.13
C LYS A 196 -8.78 -6.98 24.75
N LEU A 197 -9.19 -7.73 25.77
CA LEU A 197 -10.24 -8.76 25.84
C LEU A 197 -11.15 -8.90 24.59
N ARG A 198 -10.67 -9.48 23.54
CA ARG A 198 -11.50 -9.96 22.41
C ARG A 198 -11.38 -11.47 22.19
N HIS A 199 -10.79 -12.20 23.14
CA HIS A 199 -10.56 -13.65 23.00
C HIS A 199 -11.74 -14.55 23.36
N SER A 200 -12.84 -14.03 23.88
CA SER A 200 -13.96 -14.89 24.31
C SER A 200 -14.87 -15.34 23.15
N VAL A 201 -15.06 -14.52 22.11
CA VAL A 201 -16.00 -14.85 21.02
C VAL A 201 -15.37 -15.71 19.92
N THR A 202 -14.07 -15.52 19.66
CA THR A 202 -13.34 -16.34 18.67
C THR A 202 -13.13 -17.79 19.12
N ARG A 203 -12.90 -18.03 20.39
CA ARG A 203 -12.74 -19.41 20.92
C ARG A 203 -14.02 -20.25 20.81
N LEU A 204 -15.20 -19.66 20.94
CA LEU A 204 -16.47 -20.36 20.73
C LEU A 204 -16.72 -20.73 19.26
N ARG A 205 -16.26 -19.90 18.32
CA ARG A 205 -16.41 -20.14 16.88
C ARG A 205 -15.43 -21.19 16.36
N ASP A 206 -14.23 -21.24 16.92
CA ASP A 206 -13.19 -22.20 16.52
C ASP A 206 -13.43 -23.60 17.07
N SER A 207 -14.12 -23.73 18.23
CA SER A 207 -14.54 -25.02 18.79
C SER A 207 -15.62 -25.73 17.99
N LEU A 208 -16.37 -25.01 17.15
CA LEU A 208 -17.43 -25.58 16.30
C LEU A 208 -16.95 -25.97 14.89
N ARG A 209 -15.66 -25.79 14.56
CA ARG A 209 -15.08 -26.08 13.23
C ARG A 209 -13.94 -27.10 13.24
N ASN A 210 -13.92 -28.02 14.21
CA ASN A 210 -12.98 -29.13 14.21
C ASN A 210 -13.40 -30.20 13.20
N LEU A 211 -13.12 -29.94 11.91
CA LEU A 211 -12.96 -30.97 10.89
C LEU A 211 -11.51 -30.89 10.39
N PRO A 212 -10.81 -32.01 10.24
CA PRO A 212 -9.39 -32.00 9.86
C PRO A 212 -9.25 -31.54 8.42
N ARG A 213 -8.69 -30.32 8.24
CA ARG A 213 -8.19 -29.84 6.94
C ARG A 213 -6.71 -30.18 6.86
N PRO A 214 -6.21 -30.63 5.68
CA PRO A 214 -4.78 -30.86 5.52
C PRO A 214 -4.01 -29.57 5.75
N LEU A 215 -3.00 -29.63 6.62
CA LEU A 215 -2.08 -28.54 6.93
C LEU A 215 -1.34 -28.10 5.66
N PRO A 216 -1.31 -26.80 5.31
CA PRO A 216 -0.37 -26.33 4.32
C PRO A 216 1.05 -26.53 4.84
N LEU A 217 1.90 -27.14 4.03
CA LEU A 217 3.32 -27.34 4.32
C LEU A 217 3.94 -26.05 4.85
N ALA A 218 4.44 -26.11 6.08
CA ALA A 218 5.31 -25.09 6.65
C ALA A 218 6.61 -25.11 5.84
N GLN A 219 6.72 -24.21 4.84
CA GLN A 219 8.00 -23.99 4.17
C GLN A 219 8.98 -23.41 5.21
N LYS A 220 10.04 -24.17 5.46
CA LYS A 220 11.19 -23.77 6.26
C LYS A 220 11.83 -22.54 5.58
N VAL A 221 11.59 -21.36 6.12
CA VAL A 221 12.36 -20.16 5.82
C VAL A 221 13.67 -20.27 6.63
N HIS A 222 14.62 -21.07 6.15
CA HIS A 222 15.82 -21.43 6.91
C HIS A 222 17.10 -20.69 6.47
N GLU A 223 17.02 -19.66 5.62
CA GLU A 223 18.22 -19.06 5.03
C GLU A 223 18.35 -17.53 5.11
N LEU A 224 17.69 -16.87 6.03
CA LEU A 224 17.82 -15.41 6.17
C LEU A 224 18.13 -15.00 7.61
N GLY A 225 19.19 -15.53 8.23
CA GLY A 225 19.84 -14.92 9.40
C GLY A 225 18.98 -14.48 10.60
N VAL A 226 17.69 -14.85 10.63
CA VAL A 226 16.78 -14.56 11.73
C VAL A 226 16.71 -15.80 12.60
N ASN A 227 17.50 -15.82 13.65
CA ASN A 227 17.42 -16.81 14.71
C ASN A 227 16.07 -16.70 15.41
N GLY A 228 15.21 -17.68 15.21
CA GLY A 228 13.93 -17.83 15.84
C GLY A 228 12.82 -18.05 14.80
N ALA A 229 11.93 -19.01 15.04
CA ALA A 229 10.74 -19.25 14.25
C ALA A 229 9.78 -18.04 14.41
N ALA A 230 10.08 -16.94 13.75
CA ALA A 230 9.21 -15.80 13.68
C ALA A 230 7.94 -16.25 12.93
N ARG A 231 6.83 -16.36 13.64
CA ARG A 231 5.52 -16.54 13.03
C ARG A 231 5.29 -15.32 12.15
N LEU A 232 5.34 -15.50 10.84
CA LEU A 232 5.02 -14.43 9.90
C LEU A 232 3.66 -13.86 10.28
N THR A 233 3.65 -12.60 10.66
CA THR A 233 2.42 -11.90 11.00
C THR A 233 1.57 -11.80 9.73
N PRO A 234 0.29 -12.19 9.77
CA PRO A 234 -0.56 -12.07 8.60
C PRO A 234 -0.72 -10.59 8.24
N PRO A 235 -0.87 -10.27 6.93
CA PRO A 235 -1.07 -8.90 6.48
C PRO A 235 -2.19 -8.20 7.23
N PRO A 236 -2.13 -6.87 7.40
CA PRO A 236 -3.11 -6.13 8.20
C PRO A 236 -4.48 -6.09 7.53
N ARG A 237 -5.52 -5.87 8.32
CA ARG A 237 -6.88 -5.63 7.84
C ARG A 237 -7.07 -4.14 7.64
N THR A 238 -7.48 -3.72 6.46
CA THR A 238 -7.57 -2.30 6.07
C THR A 238 -8.96 -1.88 5.58
N PHE A 239 -9.79 -2.83 5.15
CA PHE A 239 -11.09 -2.53 4.55
C PHE A 239 -12.24 -3.33 5.22
N PRO A 240 -13.44 -2.75 5.36
CA PRO A 240 -13.70 -1.31 5.32
C PRO A 240 -13.13 -0.60 6.55
N ALA A 241 -12.71 0.66 6.42
CA ALA A 241 -11.99 1.40 7.48
C ALA A 241 -12.76 1.50 8.80
N ALA A 242 -14.09 1.54 8.76
CA ALA A 242 -14.92 1.62 9.96
C ALA A 242 -14.91 0.33 10.78
N PHE A 243 -14.79 -0.84 10.13
CA PHE A 243 -14.74 -2.16 10.74
C PHE A 243 -13.89 -3.12 9.89
N PRO A 244 -12.55 -3.04 9.93
CA PRO A 244 -11.70 -3.75 9.00
C PRO A 244 -11.74 -5.27 9.16
N TRP A 245 -12.05 -5.98 8.07
CA TRP A 245 -12.04 -7.44 8.02
C TRP A 245 -11.32 -8.00 6.78
N LEU A 246 -11.19 -7.22 5.68
CA LEU A 246 -10.41 -7.57 4.50
C LEU A 246 -8.99 -7.02 4.58
N ARG A 247 -8.06 -7.75 3.95
CA ARG A 247 -6.63 -7.44 3.88
C ARG A 247 -6.29 -7.06 2.44
N LEU A 248 -6.52 -5.81 2.06
CA LEU A 248 -6.39 -5.36 0.67
C LEU A 248 -5.07 -4.64 0.40
N ASP A 249 -4.66 -3.78 1.34
CA ASP A 249 -3.52 -2.90 1.19
C ASP A 249 -2.22 -3.54 1.72
N ARG A 250 -1.09 -3.26 1.07
CA ARG A 250 0.24 -3.80 1.39
C ARG A 250 1.33 -2.74 1.18
N ILE A 251 2.42 -2.93 1.90
CA ILE A 251 3.72 -2.32 1.61
C ILE A 251 4.73 -3.45 1.54
N TYR A 252 5.32 -3.68 0.38
CA TYR A 252 6.45 -4.57 0.17
C TYR A 252 7.73 -3.76 0.06
N GLN A 253 8.82 -4.30 0.57
CA GLN A 253 10.12 -3.64 0.55
C GLN A 253 11.26 -4.61 0.21
N ARG A 254 12.35 -4.07 -0.33
CA ARG A 254 13.67 -4.66 -0.48
C ARG A 254 14.71 -3.59 -0.17
N GLY A 255 15.75 -3.94 0.60
CA GLY A 255 16.85 -3.02 0.92
C GLY A 255 16.57 -2.09 2.10
N PHE A 256 15.55 -2.32 2.92
CA PHE A 256 15.22 -1.51 4.10
C PHE A 256 15.15 -2.37 5.36
N ALA A 257 15.60 -1.81 6.49
CA ALA A 257 15.25 -2.34 7.79
C ALA A 257 13.89 -1.75 8.24
N VAL A 258 12.96 -2.60 8.66
CA VAL A 258 11.66 -2.16 9.16
C VAL A 258 11.76 -1.86 10.64
N ARG A 259 11.51 -0.59 11.02
CA ARG A 259 11.54 -0.15 12.42
C ARG A 259 10.16 -0.22 13.05
N LYS A 260 9.13 0.11 12.29
CA LYS A 260 7.74 0.11 12.75
C LYS A 260 6.78 -0.07 11.60
N ALA A 261 5.65 -0.76 11.87
CA ALA A 261 4.53 -0.84 10.96
C ALA A 261 3.22 -0.79 11.74
N ARG A 262 2.25 0.00 11.27
CA ARG A 262 0.93 0.08 11.89
C ARG A 262 -0.14 0.47 10.89
N VAL A 263 -1.36 0.01 11.14
CA VAL A 263 -2.56 0.49 10.45
C VAL A 263 -3.15 1.64 11.26
N LEU A 264 -3.51 2.71 10.59
CA LEU A 264 -4.10 3.87 11.25
C LEU A 264 -5.62 3.71 11.34
N HIS A 265 -6.08 3.17 12.45
CA HIS A 265 -7.50 2.94 12.73
C HIS A 265 -8.16 4.11 13.45
N GLY A 266 -9.48 4.14 13.43
CA GLY A 266 -10.28 5.10 14.18
C GLY A 266 -10.34 6.47 13.51
N LEU A 267 -10.60 7.51 14.31
CA LEU A 267 -10.65 8.89 13.82
C LEU A 267 -9.24 9.45 13.63
N PRO A 268 -9.05 10.30 12.59
CA PRO A 268 -10.04 10.71 11.59
C PRO A 268 -10.20 9.70 10.42
N TRP A 269 -9.33 8.70 10.31
CA TRP A 269 -9.12 7.85 9.12
C TRP A 269 -10.37 7.13 8.64
N ARG A 270 -11.17 6.57 9.57
CA ARG A 270 -12.43 5.86 9.22
C ARG A 270 -13.50 6.74 8.58
N GLN A 271 -13.32 8.08 8.60
CA GLN A 271 -14.24 9.04 7.97
C GLN A 271 -13.70 9.60 6.66
N ILE A 272 -12.39 9.48 6.42
CA ILE A 272 -11.71 10.05 5.27
C ILE A 272 -11.86 9.17 4.03
N SER A 273 -11.75 7.85 4.19
CA SER A 273 -11.86 6.87 3.11
C SER A 273 -12.49 5.58 3.63
N ASP A 274 -12.89 4.70 2.73
CA ASP A 274 -13.32 3.34 3.03
C ASP A 274 -12.16 2.37 3.30
N HIS A 275 -10.91 2.76 3.01
CA HIS A 275 -9.70 2.08 3.43
C HIS A 275 -9.07 2.72 4.66
N ALA A 276 -8.28 1.95 5.43
CA ALA A 276 -7.44 2.45 6.50
C ALA A 276 -5.98 2.59 6.02
N PRO A 277 -5.29 3.72 6.30
CA PRO A 277 -3.93 3.91 5.84
C PRO A 277 -2.95 2.95 6.51
N LEU A 278 -1.94 2.52 5.75
CA LEU A 278 -0.76 1.85 6.26
C LEU A 278 0.34 2.88 6.51
N PHE A 279 1.01 2.75 7.64
CA PHE A 279 2.16 3.56 8.03
C PHE A 279 3.34 2.66 8.38
N ALA A 280 4.53 2.99 7.88
CA ALA A 280 5.77 2.30 8.22
C ALA A 280 6.90 3.30 8.46
N GLU A 281 7.80 2.94 9.39
CA GLU A 281 9.09 3.58 9.57
C GLU A 281 10.16 2.60 9.06
N LEU A 282 10.88 3.03 8.03
CA LEU A 282 11.87 2.24 7.32
C LEU A 282 13.22 2.94 7.38
N GLU A 283 14.28 2.17 7.45
CA GLU A 283 15.65 2.69 7.48
C GLU A 283 16.44 2.10 6.31
N LEU A 284 17.07 2.97 5.52
CA LEU A 284 18.07 2.57 4.55
C LEU A 284 19.36 2.23 5.30
N PRO A 285 20.02 1.10 4.97
CA PRO A 285 21.28 0.68 5.59
C PRO A 285 22.44 1.64 5.32
#